data_e212062b3cd29c6b95f98b09d12a7088
#
_entry.id   e212062b3cd29c6b95f98b09d12a7088
#
_cell.length_a   1.000
_cell.length_b   1.000
_cell.length_c   1.000
_cell.angle_alpha   90.00
_cell.angle_beta   90.00
_cell.angle_gamma   90.00
#
_symmetry.space_group_name_H-M   'P 1'
#
loop_
_entity.id
_entity.type
_entity.pdbx_description
1 polymer ?
#
loop_
_entity_poly.entity_id
_entity_poly.type
_entity_poly.pdbx_seq_one_letter_code
_entity_poly.pdbx_strand_id
1 'polypeptide(L)'
;MPQASSKIIVNAPADAIWQVIGDLHAACQYLARVVNCTVEGEGVGALRTLTSADGSTIVERLEMLDEANHRLSYALLTDTPFGNCLTTVTVRDLGPRQAELAWSATFEADGLPASEAAELMEGALAANCRALKQFMEAGRK
;
A
#
# COMPACT_ATOMS: atom_id res chain seq x y z
N MET A 1 18.55 -4.33 -7.90
CA MET A 1 17.21 -3.80 -8.03
C MET A 1 16.90 -2.85 -6.90
N PRO A 2 16.53 -1.60 -7.16
CA PRO A 2 16.20 -0.66 -6.08
C PRO A 2 15.04 -1.17 -5.24
N GLN A 3 15.07 -0.82 -3.97
CA GLN A 3 13.98 -1.13 -3.05
C GLN A 3 13.82 -0.01 -2.05
N ALA A 4 12.64 0.10 -1.51
CA ALA A 4 12.31 1.08 -0.49
C ALA A 4 11.34 0.46 0.50
N SER A 5 11.32 0.95 1.72
CA SER A 5 10.39 0.47 2.72
C SER A 5 10.11 1.55 3.76
N SER A 6 8.97 1.41 4.44
CA SER A 6 8.60 2.26 5.55
C SER A 6 7.79 1.42 6.54
N LYS A 7 7.97 1.68 7.82
CA LYS A 7 7.26 1.01 8.90
C LYS A 7 6.69 2.05 9.85
N ILE A 8 5.57 1.71 10.49
CA ILE A 8 4.98 2.58 11.49
C ILE A 8 4.21 1.72 12.50
N ILE A 9 4.17 2.16 13.73
CA ILE A 9 3.36 1.52 14.77
C ILE A 9 1.97 2.16 14.74
N VAL A 10 0.95 1.32 14.66
CA VAL A 10 -0.45 1.76 14.63
C VAL A 10 -1.13 1.27 15.91
N ASN A 11 -1.83 2.17 16.58
CA ASN A 11 -2.55 1.85 17.82
C ASN A 11 -3.92 1.27 17.50
N ALA A 12 -3.90 0.06 16.96
CA ALA A 12 -5.09 -0.70 16.58
C ALA A 12 -4.73 -2.18 16.54
N PRO A 13 -5.71 -3.08 16.76
CA PRO A 13 -5.45 -4.52 16.63
C PRO A 13 -5.02 -4.87 15.21
N ALA A 14 -4.11 -5.83 15.08
CA ALA A 14 -3.62 -6.28 13.78
C ALA A 14 -4.77 -6.73 12.87
N ASP A 15 -5.75 -7.46 13.41
CA ASP A 15 -6.89 -7.92 12.62
C ASP A 15 -7.70 -6.77 12.04
N ALA A 16 -7.89 -5.69 12.80
CA ALA A 16 -8.64 -4.53 12.33
C ALA A 16 -7.91 -3.83 11.19
N ILE A 17 -6.60 -3.70 11.31
CA ILE A 17 -5.77 -3.10 10.26
C ILE A 17 -5.81 -3.99 9.01
N TRP A 18 -5.68 -5.30 9.20
CA TRP A 18 -5.68 -6.24 8.09
C TRP A 18 -7.00 -6.21 7.32
N GLN A 19 -8.13 -6.08 8.01
CA GLN A 19 -9.42 -5.98 7.34
C GLN A 19 -9.48 -4.78 6.39
N VAL A 20 -8.88 -3.66 6.77
CA VAL A 20 -8.83 -2.47 5.93
C VAL A 20 -7.87 -2.69 4.74
N ILE A 21 -6.65 -3.19 5.02
CA ILE A 21 -5.65 -3.45 3.98
C ILE A 21 -6.14 -4.48 2.97
N GLY A 22 -6.77 -5.54 3.46
CA GLY A 22 -7.25 -6.64 2.61
C GLY A 22 -8.49 -6.30 1.80
N ASP A 23 -9.19 -5.22 2.13
CA ASP A 23 -10.33 -4.75 1.36
C ASP A 23 -9.83 -3.79 0.28
N LEU A 24 -9.73 -4.28 -0.95
CA LEU A 24 -9.19 -3.49 -2.05
C LEU A 24 -10.01 -2.24 -2.36
N HIS A 25 -11.32 -2.25 -2.03
CA HIS A 25 -12.19 -1.09 -2.24
C HIS A 25 -11.95 0.02 -1.21
N ALA A 26 -11.30 -0.29 -0.09
CA ALA A 26 -11.10 0.69 0.97
C ALA A 26 -9.94 1.65 0.71
N ALA A 27 -9.15 1.42 -0.33
CA ALA A 27 -7.93 2.19 -0.60
C ALA A 27 -8.19 3.70 -0.68
N CYS A 28 -9.28 4.12 -1.29
CA CYS A 28 -9.59 5.55 -1.43
C CYS A 28 -9.98 6.21 -0.11
N GLN A 29 -10.20 5.43 0.94
CA GLN A 29 -10.53 5.96 2.26
C GLN A 29 -9.29 6.34 3.06
N TYR A 30 -8.14 5.73 2.79
CA TYR A 30 -6.95 5.97 3.59
C TYR A 30 -5.69 6.32 2.79
N LEU A 31 -5.56 5.91 1.52
CA LEU A 31 -4.35 6.21 0.76
C LEU A 31 -4.23 7.71 0.49
N ALA A 32 -3.01 8.22 0.67
CA ALA A 32 -2.73 9.62 0.47
C ALA A 32 -3.01 10.01 -0.99
N ARG A 33 -3.70 11.12 -1.19
CA ARG A 33 -4.00 11.70 -2.52
C ARG A 33 -4.96 10.90 -3.40
N VAL A 34 -5.44 9.76 -2.94
CA VAL A 34 -6.39 8.95 -3.71
C VAL A 34 -7.81 9.41 -3.37
N VAL A 35 -8.58 9.77 -4.38
CA VAL A 35 -9.94 10.26 -4.19
C VAL A 35 -10.99 9.26 -4.66
N ASN A 36 -10.61 8.28 -5.48
CA ASN A 36 -11.53 7.24 -5.93
C ASN A 36 -10.77 5.97 -6.25
N CYS A 37 -11.42 4.82 -6.08
CA CYS A 37 -10.87 3.56 -6.51
C CYS A 37 -11.98 2.64 -7.00
N THR A 38 -11.64 1.82 -8.00
CA THR A 38 -12.53 0.79 -8.53
C THR A 38 -11.78 -0.53 -8.55
N VAL A 39 -12.51 -1.64 -8.41
CA VAL A 39 -11.91 -2.97 -8.38
C VAL A 39 -12.65 -3.86 -9.36
N GLU A 40 -11.90 -4.62 -10.17
CA GLU A 40 -12.43 -5.64 -11.06
C GLU A 40 -11.89 -6.99 -10.64
N GLY A 41 -12.78 -7.95 -10.40
CA GLY A 41 -12.41 -9.30 -9.99
C GLY A 41 -12.30 -9.42 -8.47
N GLU A 42 -11.93 -10.60 -8.01
CA GLU A 42 -11.79 -10.94 -6.61
C GLU A 42 -10.52 -11.76 -6.39
N GLY A 43 -9.92 -11.61 -5.20
CA GLY A 43 -8.74 -12.38 -4.84
C GLY A 43 -7.52 -12.06 -5.69
N VAL A 44 -6.60 -13.00 -5.75
CA VAL A 44 -5.38 -12.85 -6.57
C VAL A 44 -5.77 -12.67 -8.03
N GLY A 45 -5.17 -11.68 -8.69
CA GLY A 45 -5.50 -11.31 -10.05
C GLY A 45 -6.48 -10.14 -10.16
N ALA A 46 -7.11 -9.73 -9.06
CA ALA A 46 -8.02 -8.58 -9.07
C ALA A 46 -7.26 -7.31 -9.45
N LEU A 47 -7.91 -6.46 -10.24
CA LEU A 47 -7.35 -5.18 -10.69
C LEU A 47 -7.98 -4.05 -9.90
N ARG A 48 -7.15 -3.16 -9.39
CA ARG A 48 -7.59 -1.97 -8.67
C ARG A 48 -7.09 -0.72 -9.38
N THR A 49 -8.01 0.19 -9.69
CA THR A 49 -7.65 1.48 -10.29
C THR A 49 -7.82 2.58 -9.25
N LEU A 50 -6.74 3.30 -9.00
CA LEU A 50 -6.70 4.41 -8.05
C LEU A 50 -6.66 5.72 -8.83
N THR A 51 -7.55 6.65 -8.48
CA THR A 51 -7.60 7.98 -9.11
C THR A 51 -7.20 9.03 -8.10
N SER A 52 -6.22 9.85 -8.46
CA SER A 52 -5.74 10.95 -7.63
C SER A 52 -6.56 12.22 -7.87
N ALA A 53 -6.40 13.19 -6.96
CA ALA A 53 -7.14 14.47 -7.06
C ALA A 53 -6.85 15.23 -8.35
N ASP A 54 -5.66 15.05 -8.94
CA ASP A 54 -5.27 15.69 -10.19
C ASP A 54 -5.81 14.97 -11.43
N GLY A 55 -6.56 13.88 -11.25
CA GLY A 55 -7.13 13.10 -12.34
C GLY A 55 -6.25 11.97 -12.85
N SER A 56 -5.02 11.86 -12.38
CA SER A 56 -4.13 10.75 -12.79
C SER A 56 -4.60 9.43 -12.20
N THR A 57 -4.33 8.33 -12.91
CA THR A 57 -4.75 7.00 -12.48
C THR A 57 -3.57 6.04 -12.42
N ILE A 58 -3.68 5.09 -11.49
CA ILE A 58 -2.73 4.00 -11.32
C ILE A 58 -3.52 2.71 -11.28
N VAL A 59 -3.07 1.70 -12.03
CA VAL A 59 -3.68 0.38 -12.01
C VAL A 59 -2.74 -0.60 -11.33
N GLU A 60 -3.28 -1.35 -10.37
CA GLU A 60 -2.55 -2.35 -9.60
C GLU A 60 -3.24 -3.69 -9.71
N ARG A 61 -2.46 -4.77 -9.66
CA ARG A 61 -3.01 -6.13 -9.67
C ARG A 61 -2.55 -6.86 -8.43
N LEU A 62 -3.50 -7.47 -7.70
CA LEU A 62 -3.16 -8.26 -6.52
C LEU A 62 -2.44 -9.53 -6.97
N GLU A 63 -1.19 -9.70 -6.51
CA GLU A 63 -0.34 -10.82 -6.90
C GLU A 63 -0.26 -11.92 -5.85
N MET A 64 -0.41 -11.56 -4.58
CA MET A 64 -0.30 -12.51 -3.48
C MET A 64 -1.18 -12.05 -2.32
N LEU A 65 -1.87 -13.00 -1.69
CA LEU A 65 -2.70 -12.72 -0.52
C LEU A 65 -2.48 -13.85 0.49
N ASP A 66 -1.86 -13.52 1.62
CA ASP A 66 -1.59 -14.46 2.70
C ASP A 66 -2.35 -14.01 3.93
N GLU A 67 -3.56 -14.50 4.08
CA GLU A 67 -4.45 -14.15 5.19
C GLU A 67 -3.86 -14.55 6.55
N ALA A 68 -3.20 -15.71 6.60
CA ALA A 68 -2.67 -16.23 7.86
C ALA A 68 -1.57 -15.36 8.43
N ASN A 69 -0.76 -14.75 7.57
CA ASN A 69 0.37 -13.92 7.97
C ASN A 69 0.12 -12.43 7.79
N HIS A 70 -1.10 -12.04 7.46
CA HIS A 70 -1.48 -10.63 7.22
C HIS A 70 -0.51 -9.96 6.25
N ARG A 71 -0.37 -10.54 5.07
CA ARG A 71 0.58 -10.07 4.07
C ARG A 71 -0.04 -10.15 2.68
N LEU A 72 0.14 -9.10 1.90
CA LEU A 72 -0.26 -9.11 0.50
C LEU A 72 0.74 -8.36 -0.35
N SER A 73 0.71 -8.66 -1.65
CA SER A 73 1.55 -7.97 -2.63
C SER A 73 0.73 -7.61 -3.85
N TYR A 74 1.03 -6.46 -4.44
CA TYR A 74 0.40 -6.06 -5.70
C TYR A 74 1.43 -5.48 -6.65
N ALA A 75 1.19 -5.69 -7.94
CA ALA A 75 2.04 -5.18 -9.02
C ALA A 75 1.46 -3.88 -9.55
N LEU A 76 2.32 -2.93 -9.83
CA LEU A 76 1.95 -1.68 -10.48
C LEU A 76 1.98 -1.89 -11.99
N LEU A 77 0.85 -1.72 -12.66
CA LEU A 77 0.73 -1.98 -14.09
C LEU A 77 0.85 -0.72 -14.96
N THR A 78 0.70 0.44 -14.36
CA THR A 78 0.75 1.72 -15.07
C THR A 78 2.20 2.17 -15.26
N ASP A 79 2.51 2.79 -16.38
CA ASP A 79 3.82 3.36 -16.63
C ASP A 79 4.12 4.45 -15.61
N THR A 80 5.25 4.31 -14.92
CA THR A 80 5.73 5.27 -13.93
C THR A 80 7.26 5.16 -13.93
N PRO A 81 7.98 6.04 -13.20
CA PRO A 81 9.42 5.86 -13.03
C PRO A 81 9.81 4.59 -12.28
N PHE A 82 8.84 3.77 -11.86
CA PHE A 82 9.07 2.55 -11.09
C PHE A 82 8.66 1.33 -11.92
N GLY A 83 9.56 0.87 -12.79
CA GLY A 83 9.32 -0.29 -13.65
C GLY A 83 9.26 -1.58 -12.84
N ASN A 84 8.44 -2.53 -13.28
CA ASN A 84 8.28 -3.85 -12.62
C ASN A 84 8.11 -3.75 -11.11
N CYS A 85 7.32 -2.78 -10.66
CA CYS A 85 7.15 -2.49 -9.25
C CYS A 85 6.25 -3.52 -8.58
N LEU A 86 6.76 -4.16 -7.53
CA LEU A 86 5.99 -5.04 -6.67
C LEU A 86 6.00 -4.45 -5.27
N THR A 87 4.81 -4.17 -4.74
CA THR A 87 4.65 -3.61 -3.40
C THR A 87 4.09 -4.67 -2.46
N THR A 88 4.65 -4.76 -1.27
CA THR A 88 4.22 -5.71 -0.25
C THR A 88 3.81 -4.96 1.01
N VAL A 89 2.66 -5.33 1.56
CA VAL A 89 2.15 -4.77 2.82
C VAL A 89 2.06 -5.91 3.83
N THR A 90 2.61 -5.71 5.02
CA THR A 90 2.57 -6.68 6.10
C THR A 90 2.09 -6.01 7.37
N VAL A 91 1.19 -6.69 8.10
CA VAL A 91 0.72 -6.23 9.40
C VAL A 91 1.18 -7.25 10.44
N ARG A 92 2.01 -6.80 11.39
CA ARG A 92 2.56 -7.66 12.43
C ARG A 92 1.93 -7.33 13.77
N ASP A 93 1.39 -8.34 14.43
CA ASP A 93 0.74 -8.20 15.74
C ASP A 93 1.79 -7.86 16.81
N LEU A 94 1.55 -6.79 17.57
CA LEU A 94 2.38 -6.38 18.69
C LEU A 94 1.60 -6.40 20.02
N GLY A 95 0.36 -6.90 20.00
CA GLY A 95 -0.48 -6.95 21.18
C GLY A 95 -1.92 -6.61 20.83
N PRO A 96 -2.84 -6.65 21.82
CA PRO A 96 -4.27 -6.50 21.52
C PRO A 96 -4.68 -5.13 21.00
N ARG A 97 -3.84 -4.11 21.13
CA ARG A 97 -4.17 -2.74 20.72
C ARG A 97 -3.08 -2.10 19.85
N GLN A 98 -2.15 -2.90 19.33
CA GLN A 98 -1.03 -2.32 18.62
C GLN A 98 -0.50 -3.31 17.58
N ALA A 99 -0.10 -2.78 16.44
CA ALA A 99 0.51 -3.58 15.38
C ALA A 99 1.53 -2.73 14.62
N GLU A 100 2.47 -3.42 13.97
CA GLU A 100 3.42 -2.77 13.07
C GLU A 100 2.94 -2.94 11.64
N LEU A 101 2.81 -1.84 10.95
CA LEU A 101 2.50 -1.81 9.52
C LEU A 101 3.80 -1.60 8.76
N ALA A 102 4.11 -2.49 7.84
CA ALA A 102 5.28 -2.39 6.97
C ALA A 102 4.84 -2.34 5.52
N TRP A 103 5.37 -1.38 4.78
CA TRP A 103 5.08 -1.19 3.37
C TRP A 103 6.41 -1.18 2.65
N SER A 104 6.62 -2.09 1.68
CA SER A 104 7.88 -2.19 0.95
C SER A 104 7.61 -2.34 -0.55
N ALA A 105 8.60 -1.96 -1.35
CA ALA A 105 8.51 -2.08 -2.79
C ALA A 105 9.86 -2.43 -3.37
N THR A 106 9.87 -3.29 -4.39
CA THR A 106 11.01 -3.52 -5.26
C THR A 106 10.64 -3.04 -6.65
N PHE A 107 11.58 -2.45 -7.36
CA PHE A 107 11.29 -1.86 -8.67
C PHE A 107 12.56 -1.66 -9.47
N GLU A 108 12.39 -1.29 -10.75
CA GLU A 108 13.48 -0.85 -11.63
C GLU A 108 13.30 0.65 -11.85
N ALA A 109 14.35 1.42 -11.70
CA ALA A 109 14.31 2.85 -11.97
C ALA A 109 14.23 3.07 -13.48
N ASP A 110 13.28 3.88 -13.92
CA ASP A 110 13.06 4.16 -15.34
C ASP A 110 12.94 5.67 -15.53
N GLY A 111 13.96 6.25 -16.16
CA GLY A 111 14.01 7.69 -16.39
C GLY A 111 14.55 8.52 -15.23
N LEU A 112 14.92 7.88 -14.11
CA LEU A 112 15.51 8.54 -12.94
C LEU A 112 16.71 7.74 -12.45
N PRO A 113 17.69 8.39 -11.81
CA PRO A 113 18.73 7.65 -11.10
C PRO A 113 18.12 6.75 -10.02
N ALA A 114 18.71 5.58 -9.81
CA ALA A 114 18.17 4.59 -8.84
C ALA A 114 18.01 5.17 -7.44
N SER A 115 18.96 5.98 -6.97
CA SER A 115 18.90 6.59 -5.64
C SER A 115 17.73 7.58 -5.52
N GLU A 116 17.48 8.36 -6.57
CA GLU A 116 16.38 9.32 -6.60
C GLU A 116 15.04 8.61 -6.62
N ALA A 117 14.92 7.55 -7.42
CA ALA A 117 13.70 6.74 -7.47
C ALA A 117 13.42 6.09 -6.11
N ALA A 118 14.46 5.59 -5.43
CA ALA A 118 14.29 4.99 -4.10
C ALA A 118 13.80 6.01 -3.06
N GLU A 119 14.31 7.23 -3.09
CA GLU A 119 13.87 8.31 -2.19
C GLU A 119 12.41 8.66 -2.44
N LEU A 120 12.01 8.78 -3.70
CA LEU A 120 10.62 9.08 -4.05
C LEU A 120 9.68 7.97 -3.58
N MET A 121 10.06 6.71 -3.80
CA MET A 121 9.26 5.58 -3.37
C MET A 121 9.16 5.52 -1.85
N GLU A 122 10.27 5.72 -1.14
CA GLU A 122 10.26 5.73 0.32
C GLU A 122 9.31 6.80 0.86
N GLY A 123 9.34 8.00 0.28
CA GLY A 123 8.43 9.08 0.65
C GLY A 123 6.97 8.72 0.44
N ALA A 124 6.66 8.06 -0.68
CA ALA A 124 5.29 7.63 -0.98
C ALA A 124 4.82 6.55 0.00
N LEU A 125 5.69 5.57 0.30
CA LEU A 125 5.34 4.50 1.25
C LEU A 125 5.17 5.06 2.66
N ALA A 126 6.01 5.99 3.08
CA ALA A 126 5.89 6.65 4.38
C ALA A 126 4.58 7.44 4.47
N ALA A 127 4.18 8.11 3.40
CA ALA A 127 2.92 8.84 3.36
C ALA A 127 1.73 7.90 3.51
N ASN A 128 1.78 6.74 2.85
CA ASN A 128 0.73 5.73 2.97
C ASN A 128 0.65 5.15 4.39
N CYS A 129 1.80 4.90 5.01
CA CYS A 129 1.84 4.44 6.41
C CYS A 129 1.18 5.45 7.34
N ARG A 130 1.53 6.73 7.21
CA ARG A 130 0.94 7.78 8.05
C ARG A 130 -0.55 7.93 7.80
N ALA A 131 -0.97 7.85 6.53
CA ALA A 131 -2.38 7.98 6.18
C ALA A 131 -3.21 6.84 6.80
N LEU A 132 -2.72 5.61 6.71
CA LEU A 132 -3.40 4.48 7.32
C LEU A 132 -3.44 4.60 8.84
N LYS A 133 -2.34 4.99 9.46
CA LYS A 133 -2.30 5.21 10.90
C LYS A 133 -3.35 6.22 11.34
N GLN A 134 -3.43 7.36 10.66
CA GLN A 134 -4.42 8.39 10.96
C GLN A 134 -5.84 7.87 10.78
N PHE A 135 -6.08 7.14 9.71
CA PHE A 135 -7.39 6.55 9.44
C PHE A 135 -7.82 5.58 10.54
N MET A 136 -6.92 4.67 10.94
CA MET A 136 -7.23 3.68 11.95
C MET A 136 -7.43 4.30 13.33
N GLU A 137 -6.60 5.27 13.71
CA GLU A 137 -6.66 5.87 15.05
C GLU A 137 -7.77 6.89 15.19
N ALA A 138 -8.07 7.65 14.15
CA ALA A 138 -9.15 8.64 14.16
C ALA A 138 -10.53 7.99 13.99
N GLY A 139 -10.62 6.91 13.21
CA GLY A 139 -11.88 6.23 12.95
C GLY A 139 -12.35 5.30 14.05
N ARG A 140 -11.58 5.16 15.12
CA ARG A 140 -11.85 4.24 16.21
C ARG A 140 -12.61 4.92 17.33
N LYS A 141 -13.82 5.21 17.11
CA LYS A 141 -14.62 5.88 18.13
C LYS A 141 -15.68 4.97 18.70
#